data_96c2a78b96cd2c622954b9fe8a42d34b
#
_entry.id   96c2a78b96cd2c622954b9fe8a42d34b
#
_cell.length_a   1.000
_cell.length_b   1.000
_cell.length_c   1.000
_cell.angle_alpha   90.00
_cell.angle_beta   90.00
_cell.angle_gamma   90.00
#
_symmetry.space_group_name_H-M   'P 1'
#
loop_
_entity.id
_entity.type
_entity.pdbx_description
1 polymer ?
#
loop_
_entity_poly.entity_id
_entity_poly.type
_entity_poly.pdbx_seq_one_letter_code
_entity_poly.pdbx_strand_id
1 'polypeptide(L)'
;MPDTPVAVIGGGVVGAAVAYTLARRGVPSTILESEHDVALGASGTNSGILHTGFDSPPGELETELILRAGTLRERVLQELGVPVRHCGAVLRARNDDEQTVVDLVARGAAANGVEAQRDDERTLSVPGESITDPVAYTRALIAAAETAGAQLRTRTRVERIARIDDALALGLAAGGELTCSVAVNCAGLYADEVAHMAGDHSFAIYPRKGEFFVFDAPEPLEQILLPVPGKRTKGVLVFPTLDGRVVAGPTAHDQDDKRDWSVRPEAYDEVIEKARSLWPPVEAAEPVASYAGLRPAGRGGVNYRIGPTPGCEQLVTVAAIRSTGLTASLGIGAYVAEIVAQLGVELGPDRGLRPAEPPSADDVPWWQRRARVGARAR
;
A
#
# COMPACT_ATOMS: atom_id res chain seq x y z
N MET A 1 -5.99 -26.84 -21.04
CA MET A 1 -6.44 -25.53 -20.55
C MET A 1 -5.64 -25.25 -19.29
N PRO A 2 -5.24 -24.01 -19.00
CA PRO A 2 -4.54 -23.69 -17.76
C PRO A 2 -5.41 -23.93 -16.51
N ASP A 3 -4.76 -24.14 -15.35
CA ASP A 3 -5.43 -24.41 -14.07
C ASP A 3 -6.26 -23.20 -13.58
N THR A 4 -5.81 -22.00 -13.92
CA THR A 4 -6.50 -20.74 -13.60
C THR A 4 -6.35 -19.73 -14.73
N PRO A 5 -7.36 -18.88 -15.02
CA PRO A 5 -7.19 -17.79 -15.99
C PRO A 5 -6.10 -16.82 -15.58
N VAL A 6 -6.08 -16.40 -14.31
CA VAL A 6 -5.13 -15.43 -13.78
C VAL A 6 -4.51 -15.93 -12.49
N ALA A 7 -3.18 -15.90 -12.39
CA ALA A 7 -2.44 -16.08 -11.14
C ALA A 7 -1.97 -14.71 -10.62
N VAL A 8 -2.19 -14.41 -9.34
CA VAL A 8 -1.71 -13.19 -8.67
C VAL A 8 -0.61 -13.57 -7.69
N ILE A 9 0.61 -13.10 -7.89
CA ILE A 9 1.77 -13.41 -7.06
C ILE A 9 1.94 -12.33 -5.99
N GLY A 10 1.59 -12.66 -4.76
CA GLY A 10 1.64 -11.78 -3.57
C GLY A 10 0.27 -11.41 -3.02
N GLY A 11 0.05 -11.69 -1.73
CA GLY A 11 -1.17 -11.41 -0.95
C GLY A 11 -1.12 -10.08 -0.17
N GLY A 12 -0.35 -9.10 -0.65
CA GLY A 12 -0.40 -7.71 -0.15
C GLY A 12 -1.62 -6.96 -0.71
N VAL A 13 -1.86 -5.73 -0.23
CA VAL A 13 -3.02 -4.92 -0.62
C VAL A 13 -3.16 -4.73 -2.13
N VAL A 14 -2.05 -4.65 -2.86
CA VAL A 14 -2.07 -4.51 -4.33
C VAL A 14 -2.57 -5.79 -4.99
N GLY A 15 -2.03 -6.96 -4.63
CA GLY A 15 -2.50 -8.25 -5.16
C GLY A 15 -3.95 -8.53 -4.75
N ALA A 16 -4.32 -8.19 -3.52
CA ALA A 16 -5.70 -8.29 -3.04
C ALA A 16 -6.67 -7.43 -3.87
N ALA A 17 -6.29 -6.19 -4.20
CA ALA A 17 -7.11 -5.29 -5.02
C ALA A 17 -7.21 -5.76 -6.48
N VAL A 18 -6.14 -6.33 -7.03
CA VAL A 18 -6.15 -6.97 -8.37
C VAL A 18 -7.12 -8.15 -8.38
N ALA A 19 -6.99 -9.09 -7.44
CA ALA A 19 -7.87 -10.26 -7.34
C ALA A 19 -9.33 -9.86 -7.13
N TYR A 20 -9.59 -8.89 -6.24
CA TYR A 20 -10.92 -8.33 -6.01
C TYR A 20 -11.53 -7.71 -7.28
N THR A 21 -10.74 -6.92 -8.02
CA THR A 21 -11.22 -6.28 -9.25
C THR A 21 -11.53 -7.30 -10.34
N LEU A 22 -10.68 -8.32 -10.50
CA LEU A 22 -10.92 -9.42 -11.43
C LEU A 22 -12.17 -10.21 -11.05
N ALA A 23 -12.34 -10.53 -9.78
CA ALA A 23 -13.52 -11.23 -9.25
C ALA A 23 -14.81 -10.45 -9.51
N ARG A 24 -14.82 -9.13 -9.33
CA ARG A 24 -15.95 -8.24 -9.70
C ARG A 24 -16.31 -8.31 -11.17
N ARG A 25 -15.34 -8.61 -12.02
CA ARG A 25 -15.48 -8.75 -13.48
C ARG A 25 -15.72 -10.20 -13.90
N GLY A 26 -16.00 -11.10 -12.95
CA GLY A 26 -16.30 -12.50 -13.19
C GLY A 26 -15.10 -13.35 -13.61
N VAL A 27 -13.88 -12.88 -13.38
CA VAL A 27 -12.64 -13.60 -13.66
C VAL A 27 -12.12 -14.24 -12.36
N PRO A 28 -12.16 -15.55 -12.22
CA PRO A 28 -11.56 -16.24 -11.09
C PRO A 28 -10.03 -16.12 -11.16
N SER A 29 -9.38 -16.03 -9.99
CA SER A 29 -7.93 -15.95 -9.91
C SER A 29 -7.40 -16.82 -8.78
N THR A 30 -6.12 -17.22 -8.88
CA THR A 30 -5.41 -17.90 -7.80
C THR A 30 -4.35 -16.95 -7.24
N ILE A 31 -4.47 -16.59 -5.96
CA ILE A 31 -3.52 -15.72 -5.23
C ILE A 31 -2.47 -16.63 -4.58
N LEU A 32 -1.20 -16.41 -4.92
CA LEU A 32 -0.05 -17.16 -4.40
C LEU A 32 0.71 -16.29 -3.40
N GLU A 33 0.56 -16.57 -2.11
CA GLU A 33 1.25 -15.85 -1.04
C GLU A 33 2.34 -16.74 -0.42
N SER A 34 3.56 -16.22 -0.35
CA SER A 34 4.72 -16.94 0.19
C SER A 34 4.67 -17.16 1.69
N GLU A 35 4.06 -16.24 2.41
CA GLU A 35 3.95 -16.27 3.86
C GLU A 35 2.74 -17.11 4.33
N HIS A 36 2.64 -17.31 5.64
CA HIS A 36 1.55 -18.08 6.25
C HIS A 36 0.22 -17.33 6.29
N ASP A 37 0.22 -16.02 6.08
CA ASP A 37 -0.96 -15.14 6.06
C ASP A 37 -0.71 -13.96 5.11
N VAL A 38 -1.76 -13.26 4.74
CA VAL A 38 -1.73 -12.09 3.88
C VAL A 38 -1.35 -10.82 4.65
N ALA A 39 -1.00 -9.76 3.92
CA ALA A 39 -0.60 -8.46 4.48
C ALA A 39 0.62 -8.50 5.42
N LEU A 40 1.46 -9.53 5.39
CA LEU A 40 2.65 -9.62 6.24
C LEU A 40 3.86 -8.83 5.72
N GLY A 41 3.79 -8.31 4.51
CA GLY A 41 4.80 -7.40 3.92
C GLY A 41 4.53 -5.93 4.24
N ALA A 42 4.86 -5.06 3.28
CA ALA A 42 4.70 -3.60 3.38
C ALA A 42 3.26 -3.15 3.71
N SER A 43 2.25 -3.92 3.33
CA SER A 43 0.84 -3.61 3.60
C SER A 43 0.52 -3.60 5.08
N GLY A 44 0.97 -4.59 5.84
CA GLY A 44 0.70 -4.70 7.29
C GLY A 44 1.54 -3.78 8.17
N THR A 45 2.42 -2.98 7.59
CA THR A 45 3.23 -1.96 8.27
C THR A 45 3.00 -0.57 7.70
N ASN A 46 1.95 -0.41 6.89
CA ASN A 46 1.52 0.88 6.36
C ASN A 46 0.94 1.76 7.48
N SER A 47 0.95 3.07 7.30
CA SER A 47 0.35 4.03 8.25
C SER A 47 -1.18 3.90 8.37
N GLY A 48 -1.84 3.24 7.42
CA GLY A 48 -3.29 3.20 7.35
C GLY A 48 -3.92 4.47 6.78
N ILE A 49 -3.13 5.46 6.37
CA ILE A 49 -3.65 6.70 5.77
C ILE A 49 -4.10 6.43 4.34
N LEU A 50 -5.32 6.85 4.04
CA LEU A 50 -5.92 6.87 2.72
C LEU A 50 -5.83 8.30 2.16
N HIS A 51 -4.79 8.54 1.38
CA HIS A 51 -4.52 9.87 0.80
C HIS A 51 -5.49 10.22 -0.32
N THR A 52 -5.74 11.51 -0.48
CA THR A 52 -6.55 12.06 -1.58
C THR A 52 -5.74 12.27 -2.87
N GLY A 53 -4.41 12.34 -2.76
CA GLY A 53 -3.52 12.73 -3.86
C GLY A 53 -3.27 14.25 -3.93
N PHE A 54 -3.61 14.99 -2.87
CA PHE A 54 -3.45 16.44 -2.81
C PHE A 54 -2.01 16.92 -3.03
N ASP A 55 -1.02 16.13 -2.58
CA ASP A 55 0.43 16.42 -2.66
C ASP A 55 1.16 15.56 -3.70
N SER A 56 0.43 14.86 -4.54
CA SER A 56 0.98 14.02 -5.60
C SER A 56 1.24 14.85 -6.87
N PRO A 57 2.39 14.63 -7.59
CA PRO A 57 2.69 15.38 -8.79
C PRO A 57 1.64 15.14 -9.89
N PRO A 58 1.01 16.19 -10.44
CA PRO A 58 0.02 16.02 -11.51
C PRO A 58 0.63 15.35 -12.76
N GLY A 59 -0.12 14.44 -13.38
CA GLY A 59 0.26 13.77 -14.63
C GLY A 59 1.15 12.54 -14.47
N GLU A 60 1.56 12.17 -13.26
CA GLU A 60 2.23 10.90 -13.00
C GLU A 60 1.23 9.74 -12.87
N LEU A 61 1.62 8.54 -13.29
CA LEU A 61 0.79 7.34 -13.16
C LEU A 61 0.39 7.07 -11.70
N GLU A 62 1.28 7.30 -10.74
CA GLU A 62 0.97 7.22 -9.32
C GLU A 62 -0.23 8.09 -8.96
N THR A 63 -0.21 9.36 -9.38
CA THR A 63 -1.28 10.33 -9.11
C THR A 63 -2.59 9.91 -9.76
N GLU A 64 -2.55 9.51 -11.04
CA GLU A 64 -3.72 9.02 -11.76
C GLU A 64 -4.39 7.85 -11.04
N LEU A 65 -3.60 6.87 -10.58
CA LEU A 65 -4.13 5.70 -9.89
C LEU A 65 -4.63 6.00 -8.46
N ILE A 66 -4.03 6.97 -7.76
CA ILE A 66 -4.55 7.47 -6.48
C ILE A 66 -5.92 8.13 -6.68
N LEU A 67 -6.04 9.03 -7.66
CA LEU A 67 -7.30 9.73 -7.96
C LEU A 67 -8.38 8.75 -8.42
N ARG A 68 -8.02 7.79 -9.28
CA ARG A 68 -8.93 6.72 -9.70
C ARG A 68 -9.39 5.86 -8.51
N ALA A 69 -8.49 5.52 -7.59
CA ALA A 69 -8.85 4.81 -6.37
C ALA A 69 -9.81 5.63 -5.50
N GLY A 70 -9.63 6.95 -5.42
CA GLY A 70 -10.50 7.88 -4.70
C GLY A 70 -11.96 7.79 -5.13
N THR A 71 -12.24 7.66 -6.44
CA THR A 71 -13.60 7.53 -6.96
C THR A 71 -14.30 6.20 -6.60
N LEU A 72 -13.54 5.18 -6.26
CA LEU A 72 -14.03 3.83 -5.93
C LEU A 72 -14.11 3.59 -4.42
N ARG A 73 -13.25 4.24 -3.67
CA ARG A 73 -12.87 3.90 -2.30
C ARG A 73 -14.03 3.90 -1.33
N GLU A 74 -14.80 4.97 -1.27
CA GLU A 74 -15.91 5.12 -0.31
C GLU A 74 -16.91 3.96 -0.44
N ARG A 75 -17.38 3.72 -1.66
CA ARG A 75 -18.32 2.63 -1.93
C ARG A 75 -17.73 1.26 -1.61
N VAL A 76 -16.48 0.99 -2.03
CA VAL A 76 -15.86 -0.33 -1.85
C VAL A 76 -15.60 -0.61 -0.37
N LEU A 77 -15.07 0.35 0.40
CA LEU A 77 -14.83 0.15 1.83
C LEU A 77 -16.13 -0.07 2.61
N GLN A 78 -17.20 0.64 2.24
CA GLN A 78 -18.53 0.41 2.80
C GLN A 78 -19.08 -0.98 2.44
N GLU A 79 -18.99 -1.40 1.18
CA GLU A 79 -19.40 -2.74 0.72
C GLU A 79 -18.64 -3.85 1.45
N LEU A 80 -17.35 -3.63 1.74
CA LEU A 80 -16.47 -4.57 2.41
C LEU A 80 -16.61 -4.56 3.95
N GLY A 81 -17.31 -3.58 4.52
CA GLY A 81 -17.39 -3.39 5.98
C GLY A 81 -16.07 -3.00 6.63
N VAL A 82 -15.15 -2.38 5.89
CA VAL A 82 -13.84 -1.95 6.39
C VAL A 82 -14.00 -0.63 7.15
N PRO A 83 -13.50 -0.53 8.40
CA PRO A 83 -13.63 0.68 9.18
C PRO A 83 -12.79 1.83 8.60
N VAL A 84 -13.38 3.01 8.50
CA VAL A 84 -12.73 4.25 8.06
C VAL A 84 -13.04 5.36 9.04
N ARG A 85 -12.03 6.15 9.41
CA ARG A 85 -12.21 7.41 10.12
C ARG A 85 -11.86 8.57 9.20
N HIS A 86 -12.86 9.37 8.84
CA HIS A 86 -12.69 10.63 8.08
C HIS A 86 -12.23 11.71 9.05
N CYS A 87 -10.93 11.88 9.17
CA CYS A 87 -10.33 12.81 10.14
C CYS A 87 -9.74 14.07 9.49
N GLY A 88 -9.58 14.06 8.17
CA GLY A 88 -8.87 15.13 7.47
C GLY A 88 -7.40 15.20 7.84
N ALA A 89 -6.70 16.13 7.18
CA ALA A 89 -5.30 16.41 7.47
C ALA A 89 -5.04 17.91 7.43
N VAL A 90 -4.02 18.35 8.15
CA VAL A 90 -3.58 19.75 8.16
C VAL A 90 -2.08 19.84 7.91
N LEU A 91 -1.72 20.82 7.07
CA LEU A 91 -0.35 21.18 6.71
C LEU A 91 -0.13 22.65 7.08
N ARG A 92 0.83 22.92 7.98
CA ARG A 92 1.08 24.29 8.46
C ARG A 92 2.52 24.73 8.21
N ALA A 93 2.68 25.85 7.49
CA ALA A 93 3.96 26.50 7.28
C ALA A 93 4.44 27.22 8.55
N ARG A 94 5.70 27.06 8.90
CA ARG A 94 6.34 27.70 10.08
C ARG A 94 7.08 29.00 9.71
N ASN A 95 7.40 29.16 8.45
CA ASN A 95 8.13 30.31 7.91
C ASN A 95 7.75 30.55 6.44
N ASP A 96 8.29 31.58 5.80
CA ASP A 96 7.95 32.00 4.44
C ASP A 96 8.44 31.01 3.35
N ASP A 97 9.58 30.31 3.61
CA ASP A 97 10.04 29.25 2.69
C ASP A 97 9.06 28.09 2.67
N GLU A 98 8.60 27.64 3.82
CA GLU A 98 7.57 26.62 3.94
C GLU A 98 6.23 27.09 3.38
N GLN A 99 5.90 28.39 3.54
CA GLN A 99 4.70 28.98 2.93
C GLN A 99 4.71 28.81 1.41
N THR A 100 5.83 29.09 0.78
CA THR A 100 6.00 28.88 -0.66
C THR A 100 5.71 27.43 -1.08
N VAL A 101 6.16 26.46 -0.27
CA VAL A 101 5.89 25.03 -0.53
C VAL A 101 4.39 24.71 -0.33
N VAL A 102 3.77 25.22 0.73
CA VAL A 102 2.32 25.04 0.96
C VAL A 102 1.50 25.60 -0.18
N ASP A 103 1.91 26.73 -0.76
CA ASP A 103 1.26 27.33 -1.94
C ASP A 103 1.40 26.45 -3.20
N LEU A 104 2.57 25.79 -3.36
CA LEU A 104 2.76 24.82 -4.43
C LEU A 104 1.87 23.60 -4.25
N VAL A 105 1.80 23.07 -3.02
CA VAL A 105 0.92 21.94 -2.68
C VAL A 105 -0.54 22.27 -2.95
N ALA A 106 -1.01 23.46 -2.53
CA ALA A 106 -2.39 23.89 -2.78
C ALA A 106 -2.72 23.98 -4.28
N ARG A 107 -1.78 24.50 -5.10
CA ARG A 107 -1.92 24.50 -6.57
C ARG A 107 -1.93 23.09 -7.16
N GLY A 108 -1.06 22.19 -6.64
CA GLY A 108 -1.05 20.78 -7.05
C GLY A 108 -2.37 20.06 -6.72
N ALA A 109 -2.91 20.28 -5.51
CA ALA A 109 -4.21 19.76 -5.12
C ALA A 109 -5.33 20.21 -6.06
N ALA A 110 -5.38 21.50 -6.39
CA ALA A 110 -6.35 22.05 -7.34
C ALA A 110 -6.19 21.44 -8.74
N ALA A 111 -4.96 21.24 -9.22
CA ALA A 111 -4.69 20.60 -10.51
C ALA A 111 -5.12 19.12 -10.53
N ASN A 112 -5.06 18.43 -9.40
CA ASN A 112 -5.54 17.07 -9.22
C ASN A 112 -7.06 16.98 -8.97
N GLY A 113 -7.77 18.13 -8.87
CA GLY A 113 -9.20 18.17 -8.52
C GLY A 113 -9.48 17.75 -7.07
N VAL A 114 -8.49 17.85 -6.18
CA VAL A 114 -8.59 17.48 -4.77
C VAL A 114 -8.96 18.72 -3.95
N GLU A 115 -9.97 18.58 -3.09
CA GLU A 115 -10.39 19.64 -2.17
C GLU A 115 -9.29 19.89 -1.13
N ALA A 116 -8.80 21.12 -1.08
CA ALA A 116 -7.89 21.63 -0.08
C ALA A 116 -8.27 23.06 0.27
N GLN A 117 -8.41 23.37 1.55
CA GLN A 117 -8.93 24.64 2.05
C GLN A 117 -7.84 25.42 2.77
N ARG A 118 -7.81 26.75 2.54
CA ARG A 118 -6.99 27.67 3.31
C ARG A 118 -7.74 28.09 4.56
N ASP A 119 -7.29 27.65 5.74
CA ASP A 119 -7.87 28.08 7.02
C ASP A 119 -7.33 29.45 7.42
N ASP A 120 -6.04 29.69 7.15
CA ASP A 120 -5.36 30.97 7.33
C ASP A 120 -4.20 31.08 6.28
N GLU A 121 -3.40 32.15 6.38
CA GLU A 121 -2.28 32.38 5.47
C GLU A 121 -1.27 31.23 5.43
N ARG A 122 -1.09 30.50 6.54
CA ARG A 122 -0.06 29.45 6.73
C ARG A 122 -0.58 28.04 6.80
N THR A 123 -1.90 27.85 6.89
CA THR A 123 -2.53 26.55 7.11
C THR A 123 -3.35 26.10 5.93
N LEU A 124 -3.09 24.90 5.46
CA LEU A 124 -3.84 24.19 4.42
C LEU A 124 -4.47 22.94 5.03
N SER A 125 -5.80 22.86 5.01
CA SER A 125 -6.57 21.68 5.40
C SER A 125 -6.97 20.85 4.20
N VAL A 126 -6.93 19.53 4.36
CA VAL A 126 -7.32 18.52 3.35
C VAL A 126 -8.40 17.64 3.95
N PRO A 127 -9.70 18.00 3.82
CA PRO A 127 -10.79 17.30 4.51
C PRO A 127 -10.97 15.84 4.11
N GLY A 128 -10.60 15.47 2.87
CA GLY A 128 -10.77 14.14 2.31
C GLY A 128 -9.76 13.09 2.82
N GLU A 129 -8.72 13.48 3.56
CA GLU A 129 -7.78 12.53 4.15
C GLU A 129 -8.47 11.68 5.23
N SER A 130 -8.17 10.39 5.28
CA SER A 130 -8.80 9.46 6.22
C SER A 130 -7.82 8.36 6.64
N ILE A 131 -8.20 7.59 7.64
CA ILE A 131 -7.43 6.45 8.13
C ILE A 131 -8.28 5.18 8.15
N THR A 132 -7.62 4.05 7.96
CA THR A 132 -8.20 2.70 8.01
C THR A 132 -7.24 1.71 8.63
N ASP A 133 -7.69 0.49 8.88
CA ASP A 133 -6.81 -0.64 9.18
C ASP A 133 -6.34 -1.29 7.86
N PRO A 134 -5.04 -1.21 7.53
CA PRO A 134 -4.51 -1.74 6.27
C PRO A 134 -4.56 -3.27 6.18
N VAL A 135 -4.54 -3.96 7.32
CA VAL A 135 -4.65 -5.44 7.37
C VAL A 135 -6.10 -5.87 7.16
N ALA A 136 -7.04 -5.25 7.87
CA ALA A 136 -8.46 -5.50 7.70
C ALA A 136 -8.90 -5.21 6.25
N TYR A 137 -8.43 -4.11 5.67
CA TYR A 137 -8.72 -3.77 4.27
C TYR A 137 -8.18 -4.82 3.30
N THR A 138 -6.91 -5.24 3.44
CA THR A 138 -6.32 -6.27 2.58
C THR A 138 -7.07 -7.59 2.67
N ARG A 139 -7.41 -8.04 3.88
CA ARG A 139 -8.16 -9.28 4.11
C ARG A 139 -9.59 -9.21 3.56
N ALA A 140 -10.27 -8.08 3.73
CA ALA A 140 -11.62 -7.89 3.21
C ALA A 140 -11.67 -7.98 1.67
N LEU A 141 -10.68 -7.41 0.97
CA LEU A 141 -10.56 -7.53 -0.48
C LEU A 141 -10.40 -8.99 -0.92
N ILE A 142 -9.54 -9.75 -0.24
CA ILE A 142 -9.30 -11.18 -0.55
C ILE A 142 -10.56 -12.00 -0.25
N ALA A 143 -11.14 -11.84 0.94
CA ALA A 143 -12.35 -12.57 1.34
C ALA A 143 -13.51 -12.31 0.35
N ALA A 144 -13.68 -11.06 -0.09
CA ALA A 144 -14.68 -10.75 -1.11
C ALA A 144 -14.37 -11.40 -2.47
N ALA A 145 -13.10 -11.45 -2.87
CA ALA A 145 -12.69 -12.14 -4.09
C ALA A 145 -12.95 -13.65 -4.01
N GLU A 146 -12.70 -14.28 -2.85
CA GLU A 146 -12.95 -15.70 -2.61
C GLU A 146 -14.43 -16.06 -2.72
N THR A 147 -15.37 -15.17 -2.31
CA THR A 147 -16.82 -15.40 -2.49
C THR A 147 -17.22 -15.46 -3.96
N ALA A 148 -16.43 -14.92 -4.85
CA ALA A 148 -16.63 -14.95 -6.31
C ALA A 148 -15.70 -15.94 -7.02
N GLY A 149 -15.10 -16.89 -6.28
CA GLY A 149 -14.35 -18.02 -6.83
C GLY A 149 -12.84 -17.81 -6.93
N ALA A 150 -12.28 -16.72 -6.40
CA ALA A 150 -10.83 -16.64 -6.23
C ALA A 150 -10.34 -17.66 -5.19
N GLN A 151 -9.10 -18.12 -5.33
CA GLN A 151 -8.46 -19.05 -4.40
C GLN A 151 -7.22 -18.41 -3.78
N LEU A 152 -7.14 -18.38 -2.46
CA LEU A 152 -5.92 -18.00 -1.75
C LEU A 152 -5.10 -19.24 -1.40
N ARG A 153 -3.81 -19.25 -1.80
CA ARG A 153 -2.83 -20.26 -1.42
C ARG A 153 -1.69 -19.59 -0.65
N THR A 154 -1.72 -19.68 0.66
CA THR A 154 -0.62 -19.24 1.54
C THR A 154 0.50 -20.27 1.56
N ARG A 155 1.68 -19.90 2.07
CA ARG A 155 2.91 -20.72 2.07
C ARG A 155 3.26 -21.25 0.68
N THR A 156 2.91 -20.47 -0.36
CA THR A 156 3.05 -20.88 -1.76
C THR A 156 3.93 -19.85 -2.49
N ARG A 157 5.25 -20.05 -2.42
CA ARG A 157 6.22 -19.19 -3.09
C ARG A 157 6.47 -19.67 -4.52
N VAL A 158 6.41 -18.75 -5.47
CA VAL A 158 6.85 -18.97 -6.86
C VAL A 158 8.37 -18.86 -6.92
N GLU A 159 9.02 -19.84 -7.55
CA GLU A 159 10.49 -19.89 -7.73
C GLU A 159 10.92 -19.97 -9.19
N ARG A 160 10.01 -20.26 -10.10
CA ARG A 160 10.26 -20.35 -11.53
C ARG A 160 9.05 -19.90 -12.32
N ILE A 161 9.30 -19.19 -13.41
CA ILE A 161 8.30 -18.85 -14.42
C ILE A 161 8.80 -19.38 -15.77
N ALA A 162 7.97 -20.14 -16.47
CA ALA A 162 8.27 -20.65 -17.80
C ALA A 162 7.06 -20.44 -18.72
N ARG A 163 7.32 -20.15 -20.00
CA ARG A 163 6.27 -20.12 -21.02
C ARG A 163 6.00 -21.55 -21.49
N ILE A 164 4.73 -21.89 -21.61
CA ILE A 164 4.25 -23.16 -22.22
C ILE A 164 3.15 -22.78 -23.19
N ASP A 165 3.45 -22.83 -24.48
CA ASP A 165 2.56 -22.36 -25.55
C ASP A 165 2.08 -20.91 -25.29
N ASP A 166 0.78 -20.71 -25.18
CA ASP A 166 0.15 -19.40 -24.89
C ASP A 166 -0.12 -19.15 -23.37
N ALA A 167 0.47 -19.96 -22.49
CA ALA A 167 0.29 -19.90 -21.04
C ALA A 167 1.62 -19.77 -20.30
N LEU A 168 1.53 -19.51 -19.00
CA LEU A 168 2.65 -19.53 -18.06
C LEU A 168 2.53 -20.74 -17.13
N ALA A 169 3.67 -21.35 -16.83
CA ALA A 169 3.84 -22.33 -15.77
C ALA A 169 4.65 -21.72 -14.63
N LEU A 170 4.05 -21.68 -13.45
CA LEU A 170 4.63 -21.15 -12.23
C LEU A 170 5.10 -22.32 -11.35
N GLY A 171 6.42 -22.55 -11.28
CA GLY A 171 7.01 -23.57 -10.42
C GLY A 171 7.01 -23.11 -8.96
N LEU A 172 6.53 -23.98 -8.06
CA LEU A 172 6.30 -23.68 -6.66
C LEU A 172 7.41 -24.26 -5.74
N ALA A 173 7.80 -23.53 -4.70
CA ALA A 173 8.85 -23.93 -3.78
C ALA A 173 8.61 -25.29 -3.08
N ALA A 174 7.35 -25.61 -2.79
CA ALA A 174 6.96 -26.88 -2.18
C ALA A 174 6.89 -28.06 -3.19
N GLY A 175 7.26 -27.81 -4.44
CA GLY A 175 7.08 -28.72 -5.57
C GLY A 175 5.74 -28.54 -6.26
N GLY A 176 5.67 -29.06 -7.50
CA GLY A 176 4.51 -28.87 -8.35
C GLY A 176 4.55 -27.58 -9.14
N GLU A 177 3.50 -27.35 -9.91
CA GLU A 177 3.38 -26.26 -10.85
C GLU A 177 1.94 -25.78 -10.91
N LEU A 178 1.72 -24.50 -11.18
CA LEU A 178 0.41 -23.91 -11.49
C LEU A 178 0.48 -23.29 -12.88
N THR A 179 -0.45 -23.64 -13.75
CA THR A 179 -0.55 -23.03 -15.08
C THR A 179 -1.60 -21.93 -15.10
N CYS A 180 -1.31 -20.82 -15.81
CA CYS A 180 -2.24 -19.70 -15.96
C CYS A 180 -2.09 -19.05 -17.35
N SER A 181 -3.16 -18.38 -17.82
CA SER A 181 -3.09 -17.59 -19.06
C SER A 181 -2.30 -16.31 -18.86
N VAL A 182 -2.51 -15.65 -17.73
CA VAL A 182 -1.82 -14.42 -17.32
C VAL A 182 -1.38 -14.53 -15.86
N ALA A 183 -0.16 -14.12 -15.55
CA ALA A 183 0.30 -13.92 -14.18
C ALA A 183 0.43 -12.43 -13.88
N VAL A 184 0.07 -12.00 -12.66
CA VAL A 184 0.26 -10.62 -12.17
C VAL A 184 1.25 -10.64 -11.02
N ASN A 185 2.40 -10.04 -11.22
CA ASN A 185 3.46 -9.92 -10.24
C ASN A 185 3.17 -8.75 -9.29
N CYS A 186 2.61 -9.05 -8.13
CA CYS A 186 2.35 -8.12 -7.02
C CYS A 186 3.25 -8.42 -5.80
N ALA A 187 4.46 -8.94 -6.02
CA ALA A 187 5.35 -9.45 -4.96
C ALA A 187 6.05 -8.35 -4.13
N GLY A 188 5.68 -7.08 -4.29
CA GLY A 188 6.16 -5.97 -3.46
C GLY A 188 7.68 -5.84 -3.45
N LEU A 189 8.32 -6.09 -2.30
CA LEU A 189 9.79 -6.05 -2.15
C LEU A 189 10.53 -7.04 -3.06
N TYR A 190 9.87 -8.09 -3.49
CA TYR A 190 10.46 -9.17 -4.32
C TYR A 190 9.98 -9.12 -5.77
N ALA A 191 9.34 -8.01 -6.20
CA ALA A 191 8.78 -7.91 -7.55
C ALA A 191 9.85 -7.94 -8.65
N ASP A 192 11.06 -7.44 -8.39
CA ASP A 192 12.21 -7.56 -9.27
C ASP A 192 12.68 -9.01 -9.40
N GLU A 193 12.73 -9.77 -8.30
CA GLU A 193 13.12 -11.18 -8.32
C GLU A 193 12.15 -12.03 -9.14
N VAL A 194 10.84 -11.77 -9.02
CA VAL A 194 9.81 -12.42 -9.83
C VAL A 194 9.95 -12.05 -11.31
N ALA A 195 10.22 -10.77 -11.62
CA ALA A 195 10.46 -10.32 -13.00
C ALA A 195 11.72 -10.96 -13.60
N HIS A 196 12.78 -11.13 -12.80
CA HIS A 196 14.02 -11.81 -13.20
C HIS A 196 13.78 -13.27 -13.60
N MET A 197 12.83 -13.99 -12.96
CA MET A 197 12.46 -15.36 -13.36
C MET A 197 11.91 -15.44 -14.79
N ALA A 198 11.35 -14.33 -15.27
CA ALA A 198 10.84 -14.18 -16.64
C ALA A 198 11.83 -13.47 -17.59
N GLY A 199 13.07 -13.21 -17.15
CA GLY A 199 14.15 -12.62 -17.94
C GLY A 199 14.22 -11.09 -17.93
N ASP A 200 13.34 -10.38 -17.19
CA ASP A 200 13.42 -8.91 -17.10
C ASP A 200 14.34 -8.48 -15.96
N HIS A 201 15.52 -7.98 -16.30
CA HIS A 201 16.53 -7.42 -15.40
C HIS A 201 16.61 -5.89 -15.48
N SER A 202 15.62 -5.21 -16.03
CA SER A 202 15.66 -3.76 -16.32
C SER A 202 15.45 -2.88 -15.10
N PHE A 203 15.03 -3.43 -13.95
CA PHE A 203 14.83 -2.69 -12.72
C PHE A 203 15.21 -3.52 -11.48
N ALA A 204 15.41 -2.83 -10.37
CA ALA A 204 15.67 -3.45 -9.07
C ALA A 204 14.90 -2.73 -7.98
N ILE A 205 14.46 -3.49 -6.97
CA ILE A 205 13.74 -2.98 -5.80
C ILE A 205 14.67 -2.99 -4.58
N TYR A 206 14.64 -1.92 -3.83
CA TYR A 206 15.30 -1.83 -2.52
C TYR A 206 14.30 -1.38 -1.44
N PRO A 207 14.48 -1.82 -0.20
CA PRO A 207 13.64 -1.38 0.91
C PRO A 207 14.00 0.06 1.32
N ARG A 208 13.02 0.96 1.31
CA ARG A 208 13.11 2.22 2.03
C ARG A 208 12.39 2.07 3.36
N LYS A 209 13.16 1.85 4.42
CA LYS A 209 12.66 1.64 5.79
C LYS A 209 11.98 2.90 6.30
N GLY A 210 10.82 2.73 6.91
CA GLY A 210 10.11 3.76 7.66
C GLY A 210 9.80 3.24 9.04
N GLU A 211 10.30 3.91 10.05
CA GLU A 211 10.13 3.53 11.45
C GLU A 211 9.08 4.42 12.10
N PHE A 212 8.22 3.80 12.89
CA PHE A 212 7.06 4.43 13.52
C PHE A 212 7.04 4.15 15.01
N PHE A 213 6.55 5.13 15.78
CA PHE A 213 6.35 5.02 17.22
C PHE A 213 4.90 5.31 17.56
N VAL A 214 4.31 4.45 18.38
CA VAL A 214 2.90 4.51 18.81
C VAL A 214 2.84 4.99 20.25
N PHE A 215 1.99 5.95 20.50
CA PHE A 215 1.87 6.62 21.79
C PHE A 215 0.47 6.45 22.39
N ASP A 216 0.42 6.30 23.69
CA ASP A 216 -0.79 6.53 24.48
C ASP A 216 -0.89 8.03 24.76
N ALA A 217 -1.78 8.71 24.07
CA ALA A 217 -1.91 10.14 24.15
C ALA A 217 -2.87 10.55 25.27
N PRO A 218 -2.53 11.57 26.09
CA PRO A 218 -3.41 12.09 27.13
C PRO A 218 -4.66 12.78 26.52
N GLU A 219 -4.56 13.25 25.29
CA GLU A 219 -5.65 13.87 24.54
C GLU A 219 -5.76 13.22 23.17
N PRO A 220 -6.98 12.99 22.63
CA PRO A 220 -7.17 12.41 21.33
C PRO A 220 -6.65 13.34 20.23
N LEU A 221 -5.96 12.78 19.25
CA LEU A 221 -5.61 13.49 18.03
C LEU A 221 -6.77 13.35 17.03
N GLU A 222 -7.33 14.50 16.60
CA GLU A 222 -8.51 14.49 15.74
C GLU A 222 -8.19 14.43 14.24
N GLN A 223 -7.03 14.95 13.84
CA GLN A 223 -6.62 15.11 12.44
C GLN A 223 -5.22 14.55 12.20
N ILE A 224 -4.91 14.26 10.95
CA ILE A 224 -3.55 13.94 10.51
C ILE A 224 -2.74 15.24 10.44
N LEU A 225 -1.61 15.29 11.13
CA LEU A 225 -0.68 16.42 11.09
C LEU A 225 0.43 16.12 10.10
N LEU A 226 0.49 16.92 9.04
CA LEU A 226 1.44 16.73 7.95
C LEU A 226 2.59 17.73 8.07
N PRO A 227 3.85 17.29 7.92
CA PRO A 227 4.96 18.21 7.76
C PRO A 227 4.91 18.86 6.38
N VAL A 228 5.44 20.08 6.26
CA VAL A 228 5.66 20.67 4.94
C VAL A 228 6.71 19.84 4.18
N PRO A 229 6.41 19.36 2.96
CA PRO A 229 7.31 18.48 2.23
C PRO A 229 8.67 19.09 1.96
N GLY A 230 9.73 18.34 2.26
CA GLY A 230 11.10 18.71 1.91
C GLY A 230 11.50 18.16 0.53
N LYS A 231 12.71 18.55 0.06
CA LYS A 231 13.23 18.10 -1.25
C LYS A 231 13.43 16.58 -1.38
N ARG A 232 13.63 15.85 -0.27
CA ARG A 232 13.99 14.42 -0.27
C ARG A 232 12.93 13.52 0.33
N THR A 233 12.05 14.04 1.17
CA THR A 233 11.05 13.26 1.92
C THR A 233 9.87 14.13 2.28
N LYS A 234 8.69 13.50 2.40
CA LYS A 234 7.49 14.15 2.94
C LYS A 234 7.63 14.48 4.44
N GLY A 235 8.60 13.89 5.14
CA GLY A 235 8.86 14.13 6.56
C GLY A 235 8.13 13.15 7.49
N VAL A 236 8.21 13.43 8.80
CA VAL A 236 7.53 12.68 9.86
C VAL A 236 6.13 13.26 10.04
N LEU A 237 5.13 12.40 9.92
CA LEU A 237 3.72 12.72 10.18
C LEU A 237 3.39 12.38 11.63
N VAL A 238 2.33 13.01 12.15
CA VAL A 238 1.68 12.57 13.39
C VAL A 238 0.20 12.33 13.07
N PHE A 239 -0.30 11.14 13.36
CA PHE A 239 -1.66 10.78 12.95
C PHE A 239 -2.35 9.87 13.98
N PRO A 240 -3.69 9.94 14.08
CA PRO A 240 -4.45 9.07 14.95
C PRO A 240 -4.55 7.66 14.38
N THR A 241 -4.91 6.69 15.23
CA THR A 241 -5.31 5.34 14.82
C THR A 241 -6.81 5.15 15.08
N LEU A 242 -7.38 4.05 14.56
CA LEU A 242 -8.78 3.72 14.81
C LEU A 242 -9.08 3.37 16.28
N ASP A 243 -8.09 2.86 17.00
CA ASP A 243 -8.16 2.51 18.42
C ASP A 243 -7.78 3.65 19.36
N GLY A 244 -7.64 4.88 18.83
CA GLY A 244 -7.43 6.10 19.63
C GLY A 244 -5.98 6.37 20.05
N ARG A 245 -5.01 5.61 19.53
CA ARG A 245 -3.58 5.90 19.72
C ARG A 245 -3.13 7.00 18.77
N VAL A 246 -1.94 7.53 19.03
CA VAL A 246 -1.24 8.46 18.14
C VAL A 246 0.03 7.81 17.64
N VAL A 247 0.30 7.94 16.34
CA VAL A 247 1.51 7.43 15.70
C VAL A 247 2.34 8.58 15.17
N ALA A 248 3.64 8.58 15.43
CA ALA A 248 4.61 9.46 14.81
C ALA A 248 5.57 8.65 13.92
N GLY A 249 5.84 9.15 12.74
CA GLY A 249 6.66 8.52 11.72
C GLY A 249 6.17 8.86 10.30
N PRO A 250 6.77 8.28 9.27
CA PRO A 250 7.93 7.40 9.30
C PRO A 250 9.26 8.12 9.21
N THR A 251 10.33 7.41 9.51
CA THR A 251 11.68 7.75 9.01
C THR A 251 11.78 7.41 7.51
N ALA A 252 12.92 7.74 6.89
CA ALA A 252 13.20 7.38 5.49
C ALA A 252 14.66 6.95 5.34
N HIS A 253 14.94 5.69 5.64
CA HIS A 253 16.26 5.10 5.58
C HIS A 253 16.34 4.03 4.48
N ASP A 254 17.26 4.21 3.53
CA ASP A 254 17.47 3.25 2.46
C ASP A 254 18.41 2.13 2.93
N GLN A 255 18.04 0.87 2.65
CA GLN A 255 18.83 -0.32 2.98
C GLN A 255 18.80 -1.33 1.84
N ASP A 256 19.69 -2.32 1.86
CA ASP A 256 19.70 -3.40 0.87
C ASP A 256 19.02 -4.67 1.37
N ASP A 257 19.05 -4.92 2.68
CA ASP A 257 18.43 -6.11 3.25
C ASP A 257 16.90 -6.01 3.27
N LYS A 258 16.25 -6.81 2.42
CA LYS A 258 14.79 -6.93 2.31
C LYS A 258 14.14 -7.63 3.52
N ARG A 259 14.93 -8.14 4.47
CA ARG A 259 14.48 -8.93 5.63
C ARG A 259 14.68 -8.22 6.97
N ASP A 260 15.43 -7.13 7.01
CA ASP A 260 15.64 -6.36 8.24
C ASP A 260 14.48 -5.41 8.50
N TRP A 261 13.57 -5.84 9.35
CA TRP A 261 12.41 -5.10 9.84
C TRP A 261 12.63 -4.51 11.24
N SER A 262 13.87 -4.49 11.74
CA SER A 262 14.20 -3.91 13.04
C SER A 262 14.02 -2.39 13.04
N VAL A 263 13.67 -1.83 14.19
CA VAL A 263 13.69 -0.38 14.44
C VAL A 263 15.09 -0.01 14.92
N ARG A 264 15.72 0.97 14.27
CA ARG A 264 17.05 1.45 14.64
C ARG A 264 17.01 2.18 15.98
N PRO A 265 18.03 2.07 16.85
CA PRO A 265 18.07 2.76 18.13
C PRO A 265 17.91 4.29 18.03
N GLU A 266 18.53 4.90 17.02
CA GLU A 266 18.51 6.35 16.77
C GLU A 266 17.20 6.86 16.14
N ALA A 267 16.35 5.96 15.65
CA ALA A 267 15.09 6.34 14.97
C ALA A 267 14.10 7.06 15.90
N TYR A 268 14.13 6.74 17.19
CA TYR A 268 13.26 7.41 18.18
C TYR A 268 13.56 8.91 18.24
N ASP A 269 14.82 9.27 18.45
CA ASP A 269 15.25 10.67 18.57
C ASP A 269 14.97 11.43 17.26
N GLU A 270 15.24 10.79 16.10
CA GLU A 270 14.95 11.37 14.78
C GLU A 270 13.46 11.68 14.60
N VAL A 271 12.57 10.77 15.03
CA VAL A 271 11.12 10.95 14.89
C VAL A 271 10.59 11.97 15.88
N ILE A 272 11.00 11.91 17.16
CA ILE A 272 10.52 12.81 18.21
C ILE A 272 10.92 14.26 17.96
N GLU A 273 12.14 14.52 17.52
CA GLU A 273 12.60 15.86 17.16
C GLU A 273 11.66 16.52 16.13
N LYS A 274 11.24 15.76 15.12
CA LYS A 274 10.35 16.26 14.07
C LYS A 274 8.88 16.30 14.50
N ALA A 275 8.42 15.26 15.20
CA ALA A 275 7.04 15.17 15.66
C ALA A 275 6.69 16.28 16.67
N ARG A 276 7.62 16.68 17.54
CA ARG A 276 7.48 17.77 18.49
C ARG A 276 7.02 19.08 17.85
N SER A 277 7.51 19.37 16.67
CA SER A 277 7.15 20.59 15.95
C SER A 277 5.72 20.57 15.41
N LEU A 278 5.13 19.40 15.22
CA LEU A 278 3.76 19.20 14.74
C LEU A 278 2.79 19.00 15.90
N TRP A 279 3.20 18.25 16.92
CA TRP A 279 2.39 17.84 18.04
C TRP A 279 3.22 17.86 19.34
N PRO A 280 3.33 19.02 20.03
CA PRO A 280 4.12 19.16 21.25
C PRO A 280 3.82 18.15 22.37
N PRO A 281 2.56 17.65 22.56
CA PRO A 281 2.28 16.65 23.58
C PRO A 281 3.09 15.35 23.47
N VAL A 282 3.72 15.07 22.33
CA VAL A 282 4.59 13.89 22.15
C VAL A 282 5.76 13.85 23.14
N GLU A 283 6.21 14.99 23.67
CA GLU A 283 7.31 15.07 24.65
C GLU A 283 6.98 14.45 26.00
N ALA A 284 5.71 14.48 26.38
CA ALA A 284 5.22 13.94 27.65
C ALA A 284 4.71 12.49 27.54
N ALA A 285 4.63 11.95 26.31
CA ALA A 285 4.11 10.63 26.04
C ALA A 285 5.25 9.63 25.81
N GLU A 286 5.23 8.50 26.51
CA GLU A 286 6.14 7.40 26.22
C GLU A 286 5.57 6.50 25.11
N PRO A 287 6.41 5.96 24.19
CA PRO A 287 5.92 5.05 23.17
C PRO A 287 5.51 3.72 23.78
N VAL A 288 4.29 3.28 23.48
CA VAL A 288 3.76 1.96 23.88
C VAL A 288 4.17 0.86 22.91
N ALA A 289 4.58 1.22 21.68
CA ALA A 289 5.10 0.31 20.67
C ALA A 289 5.95 1.03 19.63
N SER A 290 6.76 0.27 18.92
CA SER A 290 7.44 0.71 17.71
C SER A 290 7.42 -0.40 16.65
N TYR A 291 7.44 -0.01 15.38
CA TYR A 291 7.54 -0.96 14.26
C TYR A 291 8.21 -0.30 13.05
N ALA A 292 8.70 -1.12 12.13
CA ALA A 292 9.26 -0.65 10.87
C ALA A 292 8.48 -1.21 9.67
N GLY A 293 8.31 -0.39 8.65
CA GLY A 293 7.79 -0.78 7.35
C GLY A 293 8.86 -0.67 6.27
N LEU A 294 8.89 -1.63 5.34
CA LEU A 294 9.81 -1.63 4.21
C LEU A 294 9.05 -1.30 2.92
N ARG A 295 9.21 -0.05 2.46
CA ARG A 295 8.57 0.40 1.23
C ARG A 295 9.33 -0.13 0.01
N PRO A 296 8.69 -0.79 -0.97
CA PRO A 296 9.35 -1.29 -2.18
C PRO A 296 9.68 -0.12 -3.12
N ALA A 297 10.86 0.46 -2.97
CA ALA A 297 11.34 1.55 -3.79
C ALA A 297 12.14 1.05 -5.00
N GLY A 298 11.92 1.64 -6.18
CA GLY A 298 12.69 1.32 -7.38
C GLY A 298 14.02 2.06 -7.42
N ARG A 299 15.12 1.35 -7.75
CA ARG A 299 16.42 1.99 -7.97
C ARG A 299 16.37 2.87 -9.22
N GLY A 300 17.22 3.89 -9.26
CA GLY A 300 17.31 4.81 -10.38
C GLY A 300 16.07 5.69 -10.61
N GLY A 301 15.23 5.87 -9.60
CA GLY A 301 14.00 6.69 -9.72
C GLY A 301 12.80 5.95 -10.32
N VAL A 302 12.89 4.65 -10.55
CA VAL A 302 11.75 3.86 -11.03
C VAL A 302 10.59 3.97 -10.04
N ASN A 303 9.41 4.35 -10.55
CA ASN A 303 8.20 4.57 -9.78
C ASN A 303 6.99 4.00 -10.53
N TYR A 304 6.11 3.29 -9.87
CA TYR A 304 4.88 2.74 -10.44
C TYR A 304 5.11 2.04 -11.79
N ARG A 305 6.03 1.05 -11.78
CA ARG A 305 6.26 0.20 -12.95
C ARG A 305 5.12 -0.81 -13.07
N ILE A 306 4.15 -0.50 -13.91
CA ILE A 306 2.96 -1.34 -14.13
C ILE A 306 2.81 -1.61 -15.62
N GLY A 307 2.82 -2.88 -16.02
CA GLY A 307 2.64 -3.28 -17.41
C GLY A 307 3.16 -4.69 -17.70
N PRO A 308 2.98 -5.15 -18.94
CA PRO A 308 3.55 -6.41 -19.41
C PRO A 308 5.07 -6.44 -19.25
N THR A 309 5.60 -7.57 -18.83
CA THR A 309 7.04 -7.77 -18.63
C THR A 309 7.71 -7.97 -19.99
N PRO A 310 8.78 -7.22 -20.31
CA PRO A 310 9.49 -7.38 -21.59
C PRO A 310 9.94 -8.82 -21.82
N GLY A 311 9.59 -9.38 -22.98
CA GLY A 311 9.91 -10.76 -23.37
C GLY A 311 9.04 -11.84 -22.72
N CYS A 312 8.09 -11.44 -21.87
CA CYS A 312 7.09 -12.33 -21.25
C CYS A 312 5.79 -11.56 -20.99
N GLU A 313 5.10 -11.19 -22.05
CA GLU A 313 3.95 -10.27 -22.01
C GLU A 313 2.79 -10.80 -21.15
N GLN A 314 2.65 -12.12 -21.00
CA GLN A 314 1.66 -12.75 -20.12
C GLN A 314 1.98 -12.56 -18.61
N LEU A 315 3.17 -12.09 -18.26
CA LEU A 315 3.50 -11.64 -16.91
C LEU A 315 3.31 -10.12 -16.83
N VAL A 316 2.28 -9.67 -16.11
CA VAL A 316 2.07 -8.25 -15.81
C VAL A 316 2.80 -7.90 -14.52
N THR A 317 3.84 -7.09 -14.61
CA THR A 317 4.60 -6.63 -13.41
C THR A 317 3.95 -5.38 -12.80
N VAL A 318 3.71 -5.41 -11.48
CA VAL A 318 3.24 -4.30 -10.65
C VAL A 318 4.29 -4.06 -9.56
N ALA A 319 5.22 -3.16 -9.81
CA ALA A 319 6.42 -2.97 -8.99
C ALA A 319 6.68 -1.50 -8.65
N ALA A 320 7.56 -1.26 -7.69
CA ALA A 320 7.97 0.08 -7.23
C ALA A 320 6.79 0.96 -6.77
N ILE A 321 5.80 0.36 -6.08
CA ILE A 321 4.59 1.04 -5.61
C ILE A 321 4.85 1.90 -4.35
N ARG A 322 6.01 1.83 -3.77
CA ARG A 322 6.49 2.66 -2.64
C ARG A 322 5.51 2.74 -1.46
N SER A 323 5.13 3.97 -1.06
CA SER A 323 4.33 4.24 0.16
C SER A 323 2.83 4.34 -0.08
N THR A 324 2.38 4.59 -1.30
CA THR A 324 0.99 4.91 -1.63
C THR A 324 0.16 3.70 -2.08
N GLY A 325 0.71 2.49 -1.96
CA GLY A 325 0.06 1.25 -2.41
C GLY A 325 -1.31 0.99 -1.76
N LEU A 326 -1.47 1.31 -0.46
CA LEU A 326 -2.77 1.21 0.21
C LEU A 326 -3.80 2.13 -0.45
N THR A 327 -3.43 3.39 -0.61
CA THR A 327 -4.26 4.44 -1.18
C THR A 327 -4.65 4.15 -2.64
N ALA A 328 -3.69 3.74 -3.47
CA ALA A 328 -3.86 3.54 -4.91
C ALA A 328 -4.38 2.15 -5.28
N SER A 329 -4.51 1.22 -4.34
CA SER A 329 -4.75 -0.20 -4.59
C SER A 329 -5.93 -0.49 -5.53
N LEU A 330 -7.08 0.17 -5.33
CA LEU A 330 -8.26 0.00 -6.20
C LEU A 330 -8.04 0.56 -7.61
N GLY A 331 -7.34 1.68 -7.72
CA GLY A 331 -6.95 2.24 -9.02
C GLY A 331 -5.97 1.33 -9.77
N ILE A 332 -5.00 0.77 -9.05
CA ILE A 332 -4.06 -0.24 -9.60
C ILE A 332 -4.82 -1.48 -10.03
N GLY A 333 -5.74 -2.00 -9.21
CA GLY A 333 -6.55 -3.17 -9.54
C GLY A 333 -7.36 -2.96 -10.83
N ALA A 334 -7.99 -1.80 -10.98
CA ALA A 334 -8.73 -1.44 -12.18
C ALA A 334 -7.83 -1.31 -13.42
N TYR A 335 -6.67 -0.68 -13.28
CA TYR A 335 -5.69 -0.51 -14.37
C TYR A 335 -5.11 -1.86 -14.82
N VAL A 336 -4.75 -2.72 -13.86
CA VAL A 336 -4.24 -4.07 -14.17
C VAL A 336 -5.30 -4.95 -14.84
N ALA A 337 -6.57 -4.85 -14.43
CA ALA A 337 -7.65 -5.58 -15.07
C ALA A 337 -7.81 -5.19 -16.57
N GLU A 338 -7.60 -3.92 -16.92
CA GLU A 338 -7.59 -3.47 -18.31
C GLU A 338 -6.42 -4.10 -19.10
N ILE A 339 -5.23 -4.18 -18.51
CA ILE A 339 -4.07 -4.84 -19.11
C ILE A 339 -4.35 -6.34 -19.31
N VAL A 340 -4.90 -7.00 -18.30
CA VAL A 340 -5.26 -8.44 -18.36
C VAL A 340 -6.29 -8.71 -19.47
N ALA A 341 -7.24 -7.78 -19.67
CA ALA A 341 -8.18 -7.88 -20.79
C ALA A 341 -7.50 -7.74 -22.16
N GLN A 342 -6.53 -6.83 -22.28
CA GLN A 342 -5.75 -6.67 -23.53
C GLN A 342 -4.91 -7.92 -23.85
N LEU A 343 -4.57 -8.72 -22.84
CA LEU A 343 -3.90 -10.01 -22.99
C LEU A 343 -4.84 -11.19 -23.26
N GLY A 344 -6.12 -10.91 -23.55
CA GLY A 344 -7.09 -11.90 -24.02
C GLY A 344 -7.95 -12.55 -22.93
N VAL A 345 -7.88 -12.10 -21.68
CA VAL A 345 -8.80 -12.57 -20.63
C VAL A 345 -10.10 -11.77 -20.71
N GLU A 346 -11.21 -12.46 -20.96
CA GLU A 346 -12.52 -11.83 -21.10
C GLU A 346 -13.03 -11.32 -19.73
N LEU A 347 -13.35 -10.02 -19.67
CA LEU A 347 -13.92 -9.38 -18.49
C LEU A 347 -15.46 -9.25 -18.64
N GLY A 348 -16.19 -9.79 -17.70
CA GLY A 348 -17.64 -9.57 -17.58
C GLY A 348 -18.00 -8.17 -17.09
N PRO A 349 -19.30 -7.87 -16.89
CA PRO A 349 -19.75 -6.61 -16.31
C PRO A 349 -19.25 -6.47 -14.86
N ASP A 350 -19.00 -5.22 -14.43
CA ASP A 350 -18.62 -4.93 -13.04
C ASP A 350 -19.79 -5.18 -12.08
N ARG A 351 -19.55 -5.98 -11.04
CA ARG A 351 -20.52 -6.35 -10.02
C ARG A 351 -19.98 -6.00 -8.64
N GLY A 352 -20.84 -5.48 -7.77
CA GLY A 352 -20.52 -5.34 -6.35
C GLY A 352 -20.21 -6.69 -5.72
N LEU A 353 -19.17 -6.78 -4.90
CA LEU A 353 -18.84 -7.99 -4.12
C LEU A 353 -18.74 -7.62 -2.66
N ARG A 354 -19.27 -8.52 -1.82
CA ARG A 354 -19.14 -8.44 -0.36
C ARG A 354 -18.47 -9.71 0.14
N PRO A 355 -17.67 -9.66 1.21
CA PRO A 355 -17.20 -10.87 1.86
C PRO A 355 -18.37 -11.65 2.44
N ALA A 356 -18.24 -12.98 2.53
CA ALA A 356 -19.28 -13.84 3.13
C ALA A 356 -19.50 -13.47 4.61
N GLU A 357 -18.45 -13.10 5.30
CA GLU A 357 -18.47 -12.53 6.65
C GLU A 357 -17.70 -11.21 6.62
N PRO A 358 -18.19 -10.14 7.30
CA PRO A 358 -17.42 -8.93 7.43
C PRO A 358 -16.08 -9.28 8.11
N PRO A 359 -14.98 -8.55 7.76
CA PRO A 359 -13.71 -8.80 8.41
C PRO A 359 -13.93 -8.68 9.93
N SER A 360 -13.66 -9.77 10.66
CA SER A 360 -13.66 -9.70 12.12
C SER A 360 -12.69 -8.59 12.51
N ALA A 361 -13.16 -7.65 13.33
CA ALA A 361 -12.24 -6.76 14.00
C ALA A 361 -11.26 -7.68 14.75
N ASP A 362 -10.02 -7.70 14.31
CA ASP A 362 -9.01 -8.44 15.06
C ASP A 362 -8.99 -7.88 16.49
N ASP A 363 -8.93 -8.74 17.49
CA ASP A 363 -8.80 -8.36 18.90
C ASP A 363 -7.53 -7.52 19.17
N VAL A 364 -6.69 -7.33 18.16
CA VAL A 364 -5.40 -6.67 18.24
C VAL A 364 -5.26 -5.66 17.09
N PRO A 365 -5.09 -4.35 17.38
CA PRO A 365 -4.82 -3.34 16.38
C PRO A 365 -3.66 -3.73 15.43
N TRP A 366 -3.76 -3.40 14.15
CA TRP A 366 -2.82 -3.79 13.12
C TRP A 366 -1.35 -3.47 13.47
N TRP A 367 -1.08 -2.33 14.10
CA TRP A 367 0.25 -1.89 14.52
C TRP A 367 0.87 -2.80 15.59
N GLN A 368 0.08 -3.42 16.47
CA GLN A 368 0.58 -4.35 17.49
C GLN A 368 1.07 -5.67 16.91
N ARG A 369 0.55 -6.09 15.77
CA ARG A 369 0.94 -7.36 15.13
C ARG A 369 2.42 -7.37 14.77
N ARG A 370 2.95 -6.25 14.26
CA ARG A 370 4.36 -6.10 13.90
C ARG A 370 5.26 -5.75 15.08
N ALA A 371 4.80 -4.97 16.03
CA ALA A 371 5.53 -4.71 17.28
C ALA A 371 5.85 -6.00 18.04
N ARG A 372 4.93 -6.98 18.04
CA ARG A 372 5.17 -8.30 18.65
C ARG A 372 6.22 -9.12 17.90
N VAL A 373 6.32 -9.01 16.59
CA VAL A 373 7.35 -9.71 15.79
C VAL A 373 8.72 -9.10 16.06
N GLY A 374 8.84 -7.77 16.13
CA GLY A 374 10.10 -7.08 16.47
C GLY A 374 10.60 -7.37 17.90
N ALA A 375 9.70 -7.55 18.86
CA ALA A 375 10.04 -7.91 20.24
C ALA A 375 10.51 -9.37 20.42
N ARG A 376 10.22 -10.28 19.47
CA ARG A 376 10.69 -11.66 19.46
C ARG A 376 12.03 -11.85 18.74
N ALA A 377 12.51 -10.85 18.04
CA ALA A 377 13.78 -10.85 17.31
C ALA A 377 14.95 -10.28 18.13
N ARG A 378 14.81 -10.21 19.46
CA ARG A 378 15.89 -9.89 20.41
C ARG A 378 16.36 -11.16 21.09
#